data_ae0572d01f5b64d16a7d0cc7ea110b5b
#
_entry.id   ae0572d01f5b64d16a7d0cc7ea110b5b
#
_cell.length_a   1.000
_cell.length_b   1.000
_cell.length_c   1.000
_cell.angle_alpha   90.00
_cell.angle_beta   90.00
_cell.angle_gamma   90.00
#
_symmetry.space_group_name_H-M   'P 1'
#
loop_
_entity.id
_entity.type
_entity.pdbx_description
1 polymer ?
#
loop_
_entity_poly.entity_id
_entity_poly.type
_entity_poly.pdbx_seq_one_letter_code
_entity_poly.pdbx_strand_id
1 'polypeptide(L)'
;SDILEIINKNLSKKKKYNHLLRIAINKKIISISLRKRIKPKSNFSLKLVNYQRIDPKYKNLKYKKILNFLKKLDTSKSDIALYKEKKILETGTSNLLFFQGNKIYSPIRNFYEGTTYKFFSRKLKKINKKNISIDSLKNYDEIVIIGSGKGVVSVNRIDKTDWKRKSIKNYRFLSKIYTKAIKNCPRYNG
;
A
#
# COMPACT_ATOMS: atom_id res chain seq x y z
N SER A 1 20.53 -22.69 5.61
CA SER A 1 19.34 -23.22 4.91
C SER A 1 18.74 -22.15 4.05
N ASP A 2 18.40 -22.51 2.84
CA ASP A 2 17.79 -21.61 1.89
C ASP A 2 16.34 -21.29 2.34
N ILE A 3 15.93 -20.01 2.20
CA ILE A 3 14.56 -19.56 2.49
C ILE A 3 13.54 -20.43 1.73
N LEU A 4 13.85 -20.83 0.49
CA LEU A 4 13.01 -21.70 -0.32
C LEU A 4 12.85 -23.10 0.31
N GLU A 5 13.88 -23.66 0.87
CA GLU A 5 13.82 -24.94 1.56
C GLU A 5 12.87 -24.89 2.78
N ILE A 6 12.95 -23.82 3.57
CA ILE A 6 12.03 -23.61 4.70
C ILE A 6 10.60 -23.48 4.22
N ILE A 7 10.37 -22.75 3.14
CA ILE A 7 9.03 -22.59 2.53
C ILE A 7 8.52 -23.96 2.07
N ASN A 8 9.31 -24.72 1.35
CA ASN A 8 8.94 -26.03 0.82
C ASN A 8 8.60 -27.04 1.91
N LYS A 9 9.35 -27.05 3.02
CA LYS A 9 9.07 -27.93 4.16
C LYS A 9 7.77 -27.59 4.88
N ASN A 10 7.34 -26.32 4.87
CA ASN A 10 6.21 -25.84 5.68
C ASN A 10 4.93 -25.55 4.87
N LEU A 11 5.00 -25.43 3.56
CA LEU A 11 3.85 -25.20 2.70
C LEU A 11 3.51 -26.42 1.86
N SER A 12 2.28 -26.90 1.98
CA SER A 12 1.79 -28.01 1.17
C SER A 12 1.59 -27.58 -0.28
N LYS A 13 2.21 -28.27 -1.23
CA LYS A 13 2.02 -28.07 -2.67
C LYS A 13 0.57 -28.33 -3.14
N LYS A 14 -0.17 -29.17 -2.43
CA LYS A 14 -1.58 -29.49 -2.72
C LYS A 14 -2.56 -28.41 -2.29
N LYS A 15 -2.14 -27.46 -1.43
CA LYS A 15 -3.01 -26.44 -0.85
C LYS A 15 -2.92 -25.12 -1.63
N LYS A 16 -4.07 -24.57 -2.03
CA LYS A 16 -4.13 -23.21 -2.61
C LYS A 16 -4.13 -22.17 -1.48
N TYR A 17 -3.09 -21.34 -1.44
CA TYR A 17 -2.95 -20.28 -0.46
C TYR A 17 -3.37 -18.92 -1.06
N ASN A 18 -4.31 -18.26 -0.41
CA ASN A 18 -4.62 -16.85 -0.67
C ASN A 18 -4.19 -15.99 0.52
N HIS A 19 -2.91 -16.11 0.87
CA HIS A 19 -2.30 -15.49 2.03
C HIS A 19 -1.17 -14.55 1.62
N LEU A 20 -0.77 -13.69 2.53
CA LEU A 20 0.44 -12.89 2.41
C LEU A 20 1.58 -13.64 3.10
N LEU A 21 2.59 -14.02 2.34
CA LEU A 21 3.84 -14.53 2.87
C LEU A 21 4.65 -13.34 3.39
N ARG A 22 5.03 -13.40 4.67
CA ARG A 22 5.94 -12.45 5.27
C ARG A 22 7.24 -13.14 5.61
N ILE A 23 8.33 -12.59 5.11
CA ILE A 23 9.69 -12.96 5.49
C ILE A 23 10.30 -11.76 6.21
N ALA A 24 10.79 -11.97 7.41
CA ALA A 24 11.49 -10.97 8.20
C ALA A 24 12.85 -11.53 8.60
N ILE A 25 13.88 -10.76 8.35
CA ILE A 25 15.28 -11.16 8.55
C ILE A 25 15.98 -10.15 9.46
N ASN A 26 16.71 -10.62 10.43
CA ASN A 26 17.69 -9.85 11.18
C ASN A 26 19.02 -10.64 11.23
N LYS A 27 20.02 -10.13 11.96
CA LYS A 27 21.34 -10.76 12.06
C LYS A 27 21.33 -12.19 12.62
N LYS A 28 20.29 -12.60 13.36
CA LYS A 28 20.24 -13.87 14.09
C LYS A 28 19.09 -14.79 13.67
N ILE A 29 18.01 -14.23 13.13
CA ILE A 29 16.75 -14.95 12.94
C ILE A 29 16.13 -14.62 11.59
N ILE A 30 15.68 -15.66 10.88
CA ILE A 30 14.76 -15.57 9.74
C ILE A 30 13.38 -16.01 10.24
N SER A 31 12.40 -15.15 10.13
CA SER A 31 11.00 -15.45 10.48
C SER A 31 10.14 -15.48 9.23
N ILE A 32 9.45 -16.59 9.01
CA ILE A 32 8.52 -16.79 7.90
C ILE A 32 7.13 -16.97 8.49
N SER A 33 6.15 -16.23 8.00
CA SER A 33 4.77 -16.35 8.46
C SER A 33 3.76 -16.11 7.35
N LEU A 34 2.66 -16.87 7.39
CA LEU A 34 1.48 -16.64 6.55
C LEU A 34 0.48 -15.75 7.28
N ARG A 35 -0.07 -14.78 6.59
CA ARG A 35 -1.12 -13.91 7.09
C ARG A 35 -2.33 -13.96 6.19
N LYS A 36 -3.50 -14.06 6.78
CA LYS A 36 -4.75 -13.94 6.02
C LYS A 36 -4.79 -12.61 5.28
N ARG A 37 -5.12 -12.64 4.00
CA ARG A 37 -5.28 -11.43 3.21
C ARG A 37 -6.62 -10.77 3.55
N ILE A 38 -6.56 -9.56 4.04
CA ILE A 38 -7.76 -8.75 4.34
C ILE A 38 -8.19 -8.08 3.04
N LYS A 39 -9.41 -8.35 2.58
CA LYS A 39 -10.00 -7.70 1.41
C LYS A 39 -10.57 -6.34 1.82
N PRO A 40 -10.09 -5.23 1.24
CA PRO A 40 -10.65 -3.91 1.53
C PRO A 40 -12.10 -3.78 1.09
N LYS A 41 -12.91 -3.08 1.88
CA LYS A 41 -14.30 -2.74 1.57
C LYS A 41 -14.38 -1.51 0.66
N SER A 42 -15.53 -1.32 -0.01
CA SER A 42 -15.74 -0.24 -0.98
C SER A 42 -15.66 1.18 -0.38
N ASN A 43 -16.13 1.33 0.87
CA ASN A 43 -16.14 2.62 1.58
C ASN A 43 -14.87 2.80 2.43
N PHE A 44 -13.71 2.71 1.76
CA PHE A 44 -12.43 2.77 2.45
C PHE A 44 -12.06 4.21 2.81
N SER A 45 -11.68 4.45 4.07
CA SER A 45 -11.27 5.78 4.54
C SER A 45 -9.81 5.83 4.98
N LEU A 46 -9.27 7.03 5.06
CA LEU A 46 -7.95 7.31 5.63
C LEU A 46 -8.08 8.18 6.87
N LYS A 47 -7.29 7.88 7.91
CA LYS A 47 -7.11 8.75 9.07
C LYS A 47 -5.74 9.40 9.01
N LEU A 48 -5.69 10.73 9.14
CA LEU A 48 -4.44 11.47 9.17
C LEU A 48 -3.68 11.21 10.48
N VAL A 49 -2.39 10.90 10.37
CA VAL A 49 -1.49 10.68 11.50
C VAL A 49 -0.20 11.45 11.29
N ASN A 50 0.10 12.40 12.19
CA ASN A 50 1.36 13.14 12.15
C ASN A 50 2.51 12.23 12.59
N TYR A 51 3.05 11.52 11.64
CA TYR A 51 4.17 10.62 11.84
C TYR A 51 4.88 10.36 10.51
N GLN A 52 6.20 10.24 10.55
CA GLN A 52 7.02 9.79 9.44
C GLN A 52 7.70 8.47 9.84
N ARG A 53 7.71 7.51 8.93
CA ARG A 53 8.43 6.24 9.12
C ARG A 53 9.91 6.49 9.34
N ILE A 54 10.51 5.76 10.26
CA ILE A 54 11.95 5.74 10.45
C ILE A 54 12.60 5.05 9.23
N ASP A 55 13.64 5.64 8.68
CA ASP A 55 14.36 5.13 7.50
C ASP A 55 13.42 4.74 6.35
N PRO A 56 12.63 5.68 5.80
CA PRO A 56 11.54 5.36 4.86
C PRO A 56 12.03 4.79 3.53
N LYS A 57 13.31 4.92 3.20
CA LYS A 57 13.92 4.31 2.00
C LYS A 57 13.99 2.78 2.08
N TYR A 58 13.97 2.22 3.29
CA TYR A 58 14.14 0.79 3.52
C TYR A 58 12.89 0.12 4.08
N LYS A 59 12.65 -1.13 3.69
CA LYS A 59 11.62 -1.97 4.30
C LYS A 59 12.17 -2.59 5.60
N ASN A 60 12.25 -1.78 6.64
CA ASN A 60 12.77 -2.18 7.94
C ASN A 60 11.67 -2.66 8.89
N LEU A 61 12.07 -3.20 10.06
CA LEU A 61 11.16 -3.66 11.11
C LEU A 61 10.80 -2.58 12.14
N LYS A 62 11.30 -1.35 11.99
CA LYS A 62 11.08 -0.21 12.91
C LYS A 62 9.68 0.42 12.74
N TYR A 63 8.61 -0.39 12.77
CA TYR A 63 7.24 0.09 12.52
C TYR A 63 6.25 -0.19 13.67
N LYS A 64 6.76 -0.46 14.90
CA LYS A 64 5.92 -0.69 16.08
C LYS A 64 4.88 0.41 16.29
N LYS A 65 5.27 1.69 16.13
CA LYS A 65 4.38 2.84 16.28
C LYS A 65 3.26 2.84 15.23
N ILE A 66 3.58 2.50 13.98
CA ILE A 66 2.57 2.35 12.91
C ILE A 66 1.59 1.23 13.24
N LEU A 67 2.07 0.08 13.71
CA LEU A 67 1.21 -1.03 14.13
C LEU A 67 0.27 -0.62 15.27
N ASN A 68 0.73 0.18 16.22
CA ASN A 68 -0.10 0.68 17.32
C ASN A 68 -1.25 1.57 16.81
N PHE A 69 -1.01 2.39 15.80
CA PHE A 69 -2.09 3.16 15.15
C PHE A 69 -3.08 2.22 14.43
N LEU A 70 -2.57 1.24 13.69
CA LEU A 70 -3.40 0.30 12.91
C LEU A 70 -4.23 -0.64 13.77
N LYS A 71 -3.75 -1.05 14.96
CA LYS A 71 -4.51 -1.88 15.92
C LYS A 71 -5.83 -1.24 16.36
N LYS A 72 -5.95 0.08 16.28
CA LYS A 72 -7.15 0.85 16.63
C LYS A 72 -8.15 0.96 15.48
N LEU A 73 -7.90 0.30 14.35
CA LEU A 73 -8.72 0.42 13.14
C LEU A 73 -9.20 -0.95 12.65
N ASP A 74 -10.39 -0.96 12.03
CA ASP A 74 -10.77 -2.03 11.12
C ASP A 74 -10.01 -1.83 9.80
N THR A 75 -8.92 -2.58 9.62
CA THR A 75 -8.05 -2.45 8.44
C THR A 75 -8.68 -2.94 7.14
N SER A 76 -9.90 -3.52 7.20
CA SER A 76 -10.72 -3.78 6.01
C SER A 76 -11.46 -2.52 5.52
N LYS A 77 -11.69 -1.54 6.39
CA LYS A 77 -12.44 -0.31 6.10
C LYS A 77 -11.57 0.93 6.07
N SER A 78 -10.41 0.90 6.72
CA SER A 78 -9.57 2.09 6.85
C SER A 78 -8.07 1.77 6.98
N ASP A 79 -7.26 2.79 6.70
CA ASP A 79 -5.82 2.83 6.96
C ASP A 79 -5.46 4.21 7.51
N ILE A 80 -4.22 4.40 7.93
CA ILE A 80 -3.69 5.70 8.28
C ILE A 80 -2.98 6.33 7.07
N ALA A 81 -3.12 7.64 6.91
CA ALA A 81 -2.27 8.43 6.02
C ALA A 81 -1.23 9.15 6.88
N LEU A 82 0.01 8.78 6.70
CA LEU A 82 1.14 9.39 7.40
C LEU A 82 1.47 10.73 6.77
N TYR A 83 1.64 11.76 7.60
CA TYR A 83 2.08 13.07 7.16
C TYR A 83 3.11 13.68 8.11
N LYS A 84 3.91 14.57 7.60
CA LYS A 84 4.84 15.42 8.36
C LYS A 84 4.84 16.82 7.77
N GLU A 85 4.83 17.87 8.60
CA GLU A 85 4.81 19.27 8.14
C GLU A 85 3.70 19.53 7.11
N LYS A 86 2.46 19.06 7.41
CA LYS A 86 1.30 19.10 6.52
C LYS A 86 1.46 18.36 5.18
N LYS A 87 2.58 17.68 4.90
CA LYS A 87 2.82 16.93 3.66
C LYS A 87 2.50 15.47 3.87
N ILE A 88 1.61 14.92 3.03
CA ILE A 88 1.26 13.50 3.03
C ILE A 88 2.41 12.69 2.41
N LEU A 89 2.73 11.54 3.01
CA LEU A 89 3.86 10.71 2.66
C LEU A 89 3.43 9.35 2.09
N GLU A 90 2.80 8.53 2.91
CA GLU A 90 2.37 7.17 2.57
C GLU A 90 1.22 6.73 3.49
N THR A 91 0.70 5.51 3.32
CA THR A 91 -0.15 4.90 4.35
C THR A 91 0.67 4.08 5.34
N GLY A 92 0.01 3.56 6.37
CA GLY A 92 0.67 2.64 7.30
C GLY A 92 1.27 1.40 6.63
N THR A 93 0.71 0.96 5.50
CA THR A 93 1.07 -0.31 4.86
C THR A 93 1.29 -0.24 3.36
N SER A 94 1.04 0.90 2.71
CA SER A 94 0.94 1.02 1.26
C SER A 94 1.32 2.42 0.77
N ASN A 95 1.45 2.58 -0.53
CA ASN A 95 1.71 3.87 -1.16
C ASN A 95 0.41 4.56 -1.59
N LEU A 96 0.48 5.85 -1.86
CA LEU A 96 -0.62 6.70 -2.31
C LEU A 96 -0.35 7.25 -3.70
N LEU A 97 -1.38 7.22 -4.55
CA LEU A 97 -1.45 7.96 -5.79
C LEU A 97 -2.62 8.95 -5.74
N PHE A 98 -2.39 10.15 -6.21
CA PHE A 98 -3.34 11.25 -6.23
C PHE A 98 -3.64 11.61 -7.68
N PHE A 99 -4.91 11.81 -8.03
CA PHE A 99 -5.34 12.10 -9.38
C PHE A 99 -6.05 13.44 -9.45
N GLN A 100 -5.65 14.24 -10.44
CA GLN A 100 -6.28 15.50 -10.80
C GLN A 100 -6.49 15.49 -12.32
N GLY A 101 -7.70 15.26 -12.75
CA GLY A 101 -8.01 14.96 -14.14
C GLY A 101 -7.19 13.76 -14.63
N ASN A 102 -6.42 13.95 -15.69
CA ASN A 102 -5.56 12.92 -16.28
C ASN A 102 -4.13 12.89 -15.68
N LYS A 103 -3.82 13.77 -14.74
CA LYS A 103 -2.50 13.84 -14.11
C LYS A 103 -2.43 12.95 -12.88
N ILE A 104 -1.33 12.23 -12.73
CA ILE A 104 -1.05 11.34 -11.61
C ILE A 104 0.08 11.93 -10.79
N TYR A 105 -0.11 11.96 -9.47
CA TYR A 105 0.87 12.45 -8.53
C TYR A 105 1.17 11.43 -7.44
N SER A 106 2.39 11.45 -6.96
CA SER A 106 2.81 10.77 -5.73
C SER A 106 3.61 11.72 -4.86
N PRO A 107 3.73 11.45 -3.56
CA PRO A 107 4.67 12.16 -2.71
C PRO A 107 6.08 12.16 -3.30
N ILE A 108 6.87 13.22 -3.04
CA ILE A 108 8.20 13.37 -3.64
C ILE A 108 9.26 12.53 -2.92
N ARG A 109 9.14 12.38 -1.58
CA ARG A 109 10.14 11.74 -0.71
C ARG A 109 9.55 11.28 0.61
N ASN A 110 10.39 10.66 1.46
CA ASN A 110 10.06 10.24 2.81
C ASN A 110 8.97 9.17 2.89
N PHE A 111 8.90 8.30 1.90
CA PHE A 111 8.03 7.12 1.87
C PHE A 111 8.78 5.90 1.33
N TYR A 112 8.30 4.72 1.65
CA TYR A 112 8.83 3.48 1.11
C TYR A 112 8.26 3.20 -0.27
N GLU A 113 9.11 3.13 -1.30
CA GLU A 113 8.70 2.74 -2.66
C GLU A 113 8.49 1.22 -2.71
N GLY A 114 7.25 0.79 -2.47
CA GLY A 114 6.88 -0.62 -2.47
C GLY A 114 6.87 -1.25 -3.86
N THR A 115 6.87 -2.59 -3.92
CA THR A 115 6.87 -3.35 -5.19
C THR A 115 5.73 -2.94 -6.13
N THR A 116 4.53 -2.73 -5.59
CA THR A 116 3.37 -2.30 -6.39
C THR A 116 3.53 -0.87 -6.91
N TYR A 117 4.15 0.02 -6.13
CA TYR A 117 4.49 1.37 -6.61
C TYR A 117 5.47 1.30 -7.78
N LYS A 118 6.56 0.54 -7.64
CA LYS A 118 7.56 0.34 -8.71
C LYS A 118 6.93 -0.28 -9.96
N PHE A 119 6.00 -1.23 -9.80
CA PHE A 119 5.24 -1.80 -10.91
C PHE A 119 4.45 -0.72 -11.68
N PHE A 120 3.68 0.11 -10.99
CA PHE A 120 2.92 1.18 -11.62
C PHE A 120 3.81 2.27 -12.22
N SER A 121 4.93 2.61 -11.59
CA SER A 121 5.90 3.58 -12.13
C SER A 121 6.48 3.16 -13.49
N ARG A 122 6.55 1.83 -13.75
CA ARG A 122 6.99 1.30 -15.06
C ARG A 122 5.85 1.19 -16.08
N LYS A 123 4.61 1.01 -15.61
CA LYS A 123 3.44 0.78 -16.48
C LYS A 123 2.71 2.06 -16.89
N LEU A 124 2.78 3.09 -16.09
CA LEU A 124 2.13 4.37 -16.35
C LEU A 124 3.09 5.31 -17.08
N LYS A 125 2.57 6.12 -18.02
CA LYS A 125 3.40 7.06 -18.81
C LYS A 125 4.20 7.99 -17.90
N LYS A 126 3.56 8.55 -16.85
CA LYS A 126 4.21 9.48 -15.93
C LYS A 126 3.49 9.52 -14.58
N ILE A 127 4.25 9.38 -13.50
CA ILE A 127 3.82 9.74 -12.14
C ILE A 127 4.63 10.97 -11.73
N ASN A 128 3.96 12.10 -11.55
CA ASN A 128 4.61 13.34 -11.15
C ASN A 128 4.86 13.32 -9.64
N LYS A 129 6.12 13.45 -9.23
CA LYS A 129 6.47 13.57 -7.81
C LYS A 129 6.23 15.00 -7.33
N LYS A 130 5.46 15.18 -6.25
CA LYS A 130 5.08 16.49 -5.72
C LYS A 130 4.92 16.44 -4.20
N ASN A 131 5.14 17.55 -3.53
CA ASN A 131 4.69 17.72 -2.14
C ASN A 131 3.17 17.80 -2.10
N ILE A 132 2.51 16.83 -1.50
CA ILE A 132 1.05 16.76 -1.38
C ILE A 132 0.67 17.34 -0.02
N SER A 133 0.25 18.60 0.01
CA SER A 133 -0.24 19.22 1.25
C SER A 133 -1.64 18.72 1.61
N ILE A 134 -1.92 18.59 2.91
CA ILE A 134 -3.27 18.34 3.43
C ILE A 134 -4.24 19.44 2.92
N ASP A 135 -3.80 20.70 2.90
CA ASP A 135 -4.61 21.84 2.47
C ASP A 135 -4.94 21.77 0.95
N SER A 136 -4.10 21.05 0.16
CA SER A 136 -4.31 20.87 -1.29
C SER A 136 -5.16 19.67 -1.66
N LEU A 137 -5.64 18.88 -0.70
CA LEU A 137 -6.41 17.66 -0.97
C LEU A 137 -7.65 17.92 -1.83
N LYS A 138 -8.34 19.05 -1.65
CA LYS A 138 -9.52 19.45 -2.44
C LYS A 138 -9.29 19.49 -3.95
N ASN A 139 -8.05 19.60 -4.40
CA ASN A 139 -7.66 19.65 -5.80
C ASN A 139 -7.60 18.26 -6.47
N TYR A 140 -7.69 17.18 -5.69
CA TYR A 140 -7.62 15.81 -6.23
C TYR A 140 -9.01 15.19 -6.32
N ASP A 141 -9.27 14.54 -7.46
CA ASP A 141 -10.55 13.88 -7.74
C ASP A 141 -10.60 12.48 -7.16
N GLU A 142 -9.45 11.81 -7.16
CA GLU A 142 -9.28 10.46 -6.62
C GLU A 142 -7.99 10.34 -5.84
N ILE A 143 -8.04 9.56 -4.76
CA ILE A 143 -6.86 9.07 -4.04
C ILE A 143 -6.95 7.54 -4.04
N VAL A 144 -5.87 6.91 -4.49
CA VAL A 144 -5.80 5.45 -4.61
C VAL A 144 -4.62 4.92 -3.82
N ILE A 145 -4.90 3.93 -2.99
CA ILE A 145 -3.89 3.16 -2.27
C ILE A 145 -3.41 2.03 -3.17
N ILE A 146 -2.10 1.82 -3.22
CA ILE A 146 -1.47 0.73 -3.96
C ILE A 146 -0.48 -0.02 -3.07
N GLY A 147 -0.61 -1.33 -3.00
CA GLY A 147 0.27 -2.17 -2.17
C GLY A 147 0.04 -3.65 -2.37
N SER A 148 1.07 -4.47 -2.21
CA SER A 148 0.98 -5.94 -2.42
C SER A 148 -0.03 -6.61 -1.47
N GLY A 149 -0.19 -6.09 -0.25
CA GLY A 149 -1.14 -6.64 0.72
C GLY A 149 -2.60 -6.32 0.40
N LYS A 150 -2.89 -5.07 0.06
CA LYS A 150 -4.26 -4.57 -0.19
C LYS A 150 -4.63 -4.55 -1.67
N GLY A 151 -3.68 -4.64 -2.57
CA GLY A 151 -3.91 -4.44 -4.00
C GLY A 151 -4.07 -2.96 -4.33
N VAL A 152 -5.08 -2.65 -5.15
CA VAL A 152 -5.50 -1.30 -5.52
C VAL A 152 -6.79 -0.98 -4.79
N VAL A 153 -6.83 0.11 -4.03
CA VAL A 153 -7.98 0.49 -3.20
C VAL A 153 -8.34 1.94 -3.45
N SER A 154 -9.60 2.20 -3.76
CA SER A 154 -10.13 3.56 -3.87
C SER A 154 -10.45 4.12 -2.49
N VAL A 155 -9.87 5.26 -2.15
CA VAL A 155 -10.21 5.99 -0.93
C VAL A 155 -11.53 6.74 -1.15
N ASN A 156 -12.46 6.62 -0.22
CA ASN A 156 -13.74 7.32 -0.28
C ASN A 156 -13.68 8.71 0.38
N ARG A 157 -12.99 8.80 1.51
CA ARG A 157 -12.81 10.04 2.26
C ARG A 157 -11.54 10.01 3.10
N ILE A 158 -11.12 11.17 3.54
CA ILE A 158 -10.10 11.34 4.57
C ILE A 158 -10.77 11.93 5.81
N ASP A 159 -10.74 11.20 6.91
CA ASP A 159 -11.41 11.60 8.15
C ASP A 159 -10.82 12.93 8.67
N LYS A 160 -11.67 13.79 9.23
CA LYS A 160 -11.35 15.14 9.70
C LYS A 160 -10.86 16.09 8.61
N THR A 161 -11.26 15.86 7.36
CA THR A 161 -11.11 16.79 6.23
C THR A 161 -12.38 16.80 5.41
N ASP A 162 -12.57 17.83 4.59
CA ASP A 162 -13.71 17.93 3.66
C ASP A 162 -13.50 17.11 2.38
N TRP A 163 -12.34 16.46 2.24
CA TRP A 163 -12.07 15.70 1.04
C TRP A 163 -12.92 14.44 0.94
N LYS A 164 -13.65 14.35 -0.15
CA LYS A 164 -14.37 13.16 -0.58
C LYS A 164 -14.02 12.85 -2.03
N ARG A 165 -14.00 11.58 -2.36
CA ARG A 165 -13.74 11.11 -3.72
C ARG A 165 -14.81 11.63 -4.69
N LYS A 166 -14.38 12.22 -5.82
CA LYS A 166 -15.25 12.76 -6.87
C LYS A 166 -15.44 11.79 -8.05
N SER A 167 -14.50 10.84 -8.24
CA SER A 167 -14.48 9.89 -9.36
C SER A 167 -13.90 8.55 -8.92
N ILE A 168 -14.17 7.49 -9.72
CA ILE A 168 -13.55 6.15 -9.59
C ILE A 168 -12.91 5.70 -10.91
N LYS A 169 -12.78 6.57 -11.89
CA LYS A 169 -12.25 6.26 -13.22
C LYS A 169 -10.83 5.73 -13.16
N ASN A 170 -9.95 6.45 -12.46
CA ASN A 170 -8.54 6.08 -12.34
C ASN A 170 -8.34 4.84 -11.47
N TYR A 171 -9.12 4.70 -10.40
CA TYR A 171 -9.14 3.47 -9.62
C TYR A 171 -9.48 2.25 -10.49
N ARG A 172 -10.55 2.32 -11.30
CA ARG A 172 -10.95 1.23 -12.20
C ARG A 172 -9.86 0.90 -13.20
N PHE A 173 -9.23 1.90 -13.78
CA PHE A 173 -8.10 1.75 -14.70
C PHE A 173 -6.91 1.02 -14.04
N LEU A 174 -6.45 1.50 -12.88
CA LEU A 174 -5.36 0.86 -12.13
C LEU A 174 -5.71 -0.56 -11.69
N SER A 175 -6.94 -0.77 -11.24
CA SER A 175 -7.43 -2.08 -10.80
C SER A 175 -7.40 -3.10 -11.95
N LYS A 176 -7.79 -2.70 -13.18
CA LYS A 176 -7.72 -3.55 -14.38
C LYS A 176 -6.28 -3.96 -14.71
N ILE A 177 -5.35 -3.00 -14.70
CA ILE A 177 -3.92 -3.25 -14.95
C ILE A 177 -3.36 -4.22 -13.90
N TYR A 178 -3.65 -3.97 -12.63
CA TYR A 178 -3.15 -4.78 -11.52
C TYR A 178 -3.70 -6.22 -11.55
N THR A 179 -5.00 -6.36 -11.79
CA THR A 179 -5.66 -7.68 -11.89
C THR A 179 -5.10 -8.49 -13.05
N LYS A 180 -4.87 -7.87 -14.22
CA LYS A 180 -4.24 -8.53 -15.37
C LYS A 180 -2.82 -9.00 -15.03
N ALA A 181 -2.03 -8.15 -14.35
CA ALA A 181 -0.66 -8.49 -13.95
C ALA A 181 -0.63 -9.67 -12.97
N ILE A 182 -1.55 -9.71 -11.99
CA ILE A 182 -1.63 -10.82 -11.02
C ILE A 182 -2.05 -12.13 -11.71
N LYS A 183 -3.00 -12.08 -12.66
CA LYS A 183 -3.43 -13.27 -13.40
C LYS A 183 -2.30 -13.89 -14.23
N ASN A 184 -1.44 -13.03 -14.78
CA ASN A 184 -0.30 -13.42 -15.63
C ASN A 184 0.99 -13.66 -14.83
N CYS A 185 0.98 -13.47 -13.51
CA CYS A 185 2.14 -13.73 -12.69
C CYS A 185 2.38 -15.25 -12.59
N PRO A 186 3.61 -15.73 -12.83
CA PRO A 186 3.94 -17.14 -12.62
C PRO A 186 3.60 -17.55 -11.19
N ARG A 187 2.99 -18.71 -11.05
CA ARG A 187 2.72 -19.29 -9.73
C ARG A 187 3.94 -20.10 -9.31
N TYR A 188 4.19 -20.08 -8.01
CA TYR A 188 5.16 -20.98 -7.44
C TYR A 188 4.62 -22.41 -7.49
N ASN A 189 5.33 -23.30 -8.17
CA ASN A 189 4.92 -24.69 -8.38
C ASN A 189 5.69 -25.69 -7.49
N GLY A 190 6.54 -25.16 -6.59
CA GLY A 190 7.36 -25.98 -5.71
C GLY A 190 8.75 -26.23 -6.22
#